data_3bef89c365524c4fdd6c706c6b8890a9
#
_entry.id   3bef89c365524c4fdd6c706c6b8890a9
#
_cell.length_a   1.000
_cell.length_b   1.000
_cell.length_c   1.000
_cell.angle_alpha   90.00
_cell.angle_beta   90.00
_cell.angle_gamma   90.00
#
_symmetry.space_group_name_H-M   'P 1'
#
loop_
_entity.id
_entity.type
_entity.pdbx_description
1 polymer ?
#
loop_
_entity_poly.entity_id
_entity_poly.type
_entity_poly.pdbx_seq_one_letter_code
_entity_poly.pdbx_strand_id
1 'polypeptide(L)'
;VVPDVVISRQIAATGVPNKPYVTVDSIPELKDYAKKFNHKIIGIDPEAGIMRKTRDAIQVYGLHNLRLVSGSEVSMLAEFSHAVRKHRWIVVTGWVPHWKFTRWPLKFLEDPKNIYGGEQHISTIARKGLQQDMPEVYQFLDVFKWSPEEMSQLLIWIHADQDMYPYENALRFIRQNKSLIESWLP
;
A
#
# COMPACT_ATOMS: atom_id res chain seq x y z
N VAL A 1 -21.08 7.86 -2.54
CA VAL A 1 -19.86 7.37 -1.90
C VAL A 1 -18.78 8.40 -2.11
N VAL A 2 -18.26 8.97 -1.01
CA VAL A 2 -17.16 9.94 -1.06
C VAL A 2 -15.87 9.17 -0.78
N PRO A 3 -14.79 9.38 -1.54
CA PRO A 3 -13.53 8.71 -1.27
C PRO A 3 -12.92 9.24 0.04
N ASP A 4 -12.58 8.31 0.93
CA ASP A 4 -12.02 8.64 2.24
C ASP A 4 -10.49 8.68 2.22
N VAL A 5 -9.86 7.83 1.39
CA VAL A 5 -8.40 7.77 1.22
C VAL A 5 -8.05 7.42 -0.21
N VAL A 6 -7.13 8.16 -0.80
CA VAL A 6 -6.52 7.81 -2.08
C VAL A 6 -5.47 6.74 -1.86
N ILE A 7 -5.55 5.63 -2.57
CA ILE A 7 -4.54 4.57 -2.54
C ILE A 7 -3.91 4.40 -3.92
N SER A 8 -2.60 4.23 -3.94
CA SER A 8 -1.86 3.83 -5.12
C SER A 8 -1.39 2.39 -4.97
N ARG A 9 -1.64 1.56 -5.95
CA ARG A 9 -1.26 0.14 -5.98
C ARG A 9 -0.42 -0.14 -7.21
N GLN A 10 0.80 -0.53 -6.98
CA GLN A 10 1.74 -0.83 -8.07
C GLN A 10 2.79 -1.84 -7.62
N ILE A 11 3.71 -2.16 -8.51
CA ILE A 11 4.94 -2.85 -8.17
C ILE A 11 5.94 -1.81 -7.66
N ALA A 12 6.57 -2.09 -6.52
CA ALA A 12 7.59 -1.25 -5.94
C ALA A 12 8.95 -1.96 -5.93
N ALA A 13 9.99 -1.23 -6.22
CA ALA A 13 11.37 -1.69 -6.16
C ALA A 13 12.17 -0.92 -5.09
N THR A 14 13.24 -1.51 -4.60
CA THR A 14 14.03 -0.94 -3.50
C THR A 14 15.12 0.00 -3.97
N GLY A 15 15.34 1.07 -3.21
CA GLY A 15 16.53 1.93 -3.27
C GLY A 15 17.06 2.20 -1.86
N VAL A 16 18.23 2.81 -1.74
CA VAL A 16 18.79 3.36 -0.48
C VAL A 16 18.56 4.88 -0.49
N PRO A 17 18.25 5.52 0.68
CA PRO A 17 18.08 6.94 0.79
C PRO A 17 19.26 7.67 0.23
N ASN A 18 19.59 8.19 -0.69
CA ASN A 18 20.77 8.88 -1.26
C ASN A 18 21.55 8.11 -2.35
N LYS A 19 21.25 6.84 -2.62
CA LYS A 19 21.86 6.11 -3.73
C LYS A 19 21.00 4.90 -4.09
N PRO A 20 20.02 5.03 -5.00
CA PRO A 20 19.22 3.89 -5.43
C PRO A 20 20.17 2.86 -6.09
N TYR A 21 20.27 1.67 -5.49
CA TYR A 21 21.02 0.57 -6.10
C TYR A 21 20.19 -0.20 -7.12
N VAL A 22 18.87 -0.03 -7.11
CA VAL A 22 17.97 -0.53 -8.16
C VAL A 22 17.74 0.60 -9.18
N THR A 23 18.22 0.39 -10.39
CA THR A 23 18.20 1.39 -11.46
C THR A 23 17.00 1.24 -12.41
N VAL A 24 16.11 0.28 -12.15
CA VAL A 24 14.88 0.06 -12.93
C VAL A 24 13.85 1.12 -12.54
N ASP A 25 13.28 1.80 -13.52
CA ASP A 25 12.29 2.86 -13.28
C ASP A 25 10.90 2.48 -13.77
N SER A 26 10.78 1.52 -14.67
CA SER A 26 9.49 1.11 -15.23
C SER A 26 9.29 -0.42 -15.19
N ILE A 27 8.01 -0.84 -15.16
CA ILE A 27 7.63 -2.26 -15.13
C ILE A 27 8.16 -3.04 -16.35
N PRO A 28 8.10 -2.52 -17.59
CA PRO A 28 8.66 -3.21 -18.75
C PRO A 28 10.15 -3.55 -18.67
N GLU A 29 10.94 -2.74 -17.97
CA GLU A 29 12.40 -2.96 -17.81
C GLU A 29 12.72 -4.16 -16.93
N LEU A 30 11.81 -4.62 -16.09
CA LEU A 30 12.04 -5.74 -15.19
C LEU A 30 12.53 -7.00 -15.92
N LYS A 31 12.10 -7.24 -17.17
CA LYS A 31 12.52 -8.39 -17.98
C LYS A 31 14.03 -8.40 -18.23
N ASP A 32 14.64 -7.23 -18.41
CA ASP A 32 16.06 -7.10 -18.76
C ASP A 32 16.96 -7.33 -17.53
N TYR A 33 16.40 -7.15 -16.34
CA TYR A 33 17.10 -7.30 -15.06
C TYR A 33 16.60 -8.50 -14.23
N ALA A 34 15.84 -9.43 -14.82
CA ALA A 34 15.21 -10.53 -14.11
C ALA A 34 16.18 -11.33 -13.22
N LYS A 35 17.43 -11.58 -13.67
CA LYS A 35 18.45 -12.25 -12.87
C LYS A 35 18.77 -11.51 -11.58
N LYS A 36 18.81 -10.18 -11.59
CA LYS A 36 19.07 -9.37 -10.39
C LYS A 36 17.94 -9.49 -9.36
N PHE A 37 16.73 -9.75 -9.81
CA PHE A 37 15.55 -10.02 -8.98
C PHE A 37 15.35 -11.51 -8.66
N ASN A 38 16.34 -12.36 -8.91
CA ASN A 38 16.22 -13.83 -8.78
C ASN A 38 15.02 -14.40 -9.54
N HIS A 39 14.64 -13.79 -10.66
CA HIS A 39 13.48 -14.16 -11.45
C HIS A 39 12.15 -14.15 -10.68
N LYS A 40 12.01 -13.24 -9.69
CA LYS A 40 10.83 -13.20 -8.80
C LYS A 40 10.24 -11.79 -8.69
N ILE A 41 8.93 -11.74 -8.64
CA ILE A 41 8.13 -10.65 -8.08
C ILE A 41 7.50 -11.18 -6.80
N ILE A 42 7.75 -10.58 -5.66
CA ILE A 42 7.24 -11.06 -4.38
C ILE A 42 5.89 -10.39 -4.10
N GLY A 43 4.88 -11.20 -3.99
CA GLY A 43 3.51 -10.77 -3.76
C GLY A 43 2.97 -11.18 -2.39
N ILE A 44 1.66 -11.07 -2.28
CA ILE A 44 0.91 -11.38 -1.06
C ILE A 44 -0.09 -12.50 -1.33
N ASP A 45 -1.19 -12.54 -0.60
CA ASP A 45 -2.27 -13.50 -0.79
C ASP A 45 -2.70 -13.58 -2.27
N PRO A 46 -2.76 -14.79 -2.86
CA PRO A 46 -3.03 -14.97 -4.28
C PRO A 46 -4.38 -14.40 -4.75
N GLU A 47 -5.37 -14.28 -3.84
CA GLU A 47 -6.70 -13.75 -4.13
C GLU A 47 -6.76 -12.21 -4.06
N ALA A 48 -5.73 -11.56 -3.54
CA ALA A 48 -5.68 -10.10 -3.47
C ALA A 48 -5.77 -9.46 -4.86
N GLY A 49 -6.52 -8.37 -4.98
CA GLY A 49 -6.70 -7.67 -6.25
C GLY A 49 -5.40 -7.21 -6.92
N ILE A 50 -4.39 -6.83 -6.12
CA ILE A 50 -3.06 -6.48 -6.63
C ILE A 50 -2.35 -7.66 -7.28
N MET A 51 -2.55 -8.88 -6.79
CA MET A 51 -1.96 -10.10 -7.37
C MET A 51 -2.55 -10.42 -8.73
N ARG A 52 -3.85 -10.20 -8.92
CA ARG A 52 -4.51 -10.34 -10.23
C ARG A 52 -3.91 -9.33 -11.21
N LYS A 53 -3.86 -8.05 -10.84
CA LYS A 53 -3.26 -7.00 -11.68
C LYS A 53 -1.78 -7.26 -11.99
N THR A 54 -1.04 -7.85 -11.05
CA THR A 54 0.36 -8.22 -11.30
C THR A 54 0.47 -9.38 -12.31
N ARG A 55 -0.44 -10.36 -12.26
CA ARG A 55 -0.52 -11.39 -13.32
C ARG A 55 -0.80 -10.77 -14.69
N ASP A 56 -1.74 -9.84 -14.75
CA ASP A 56 -2.06 -9.14 -15.99
C ASP A 56 -0.86 -8.33 -16.50
N ALA A 57 -0.14 -7.64 -15.62
CA ALA A 57 1.08 -6.89 -15.96
C ALA A 57 2.18 -7.83 -16.51
N ILE A 58 2.37 -9.01 -15.92
CA ILE A 58 3.33 -10.00 -16.42
C ILE A 58 3.00 -10.38 -17.88
N GLN A 59 1.74 -10.60 -18.20
CA GLN A 59 1.32 -10.93 -19.57
C GLN A 59 1.49 -9.75 -20.53
N VAL A 60 0.96 -8.58 -20.14
CA VAL A 60 0.90 -7.39 -21.02
C VAL A 60 2.28 -6.81 -21.32
N TYR A 61 3.22 -6.89 -20.35
CA TYR A 61 4.62 -6.41 -20.50
C TYR A 61 5.60 -7.50 -20.93
N GLY A 62 5.12 -8.76 -21.10
CA GLY A 62 5.98 -9.86 -21.53
C GLY A 62 7.05 -10.23 -20.49
N LEU A 63 6.71 -10.19 -19.20
CA LEU A 63 7.63 -10.50 -18.10
C LEU A 63 7.71 -12.00 -17.79
N HIS A 64 7.68 -12.85 -18.82
CA HIS A 64 7.60 -14.31 -18.66
C HIS A 64 8.83 -14.94 -18.00
N ASN A 65 9.92 -14.20 -17.91
CA ASN A 65 11.13 -14.59 -17.20
C ASN A 65 11.12 -14.22 -15.71
N LEU A 66 10.00 -13.69 -15.20
CA LEU A 66 9.74 -13.37 -13.80
C LEU A 66 8.55 -14.19 -13.29
N ARG A 67 8.70 -14.80 -12.13
CA ARG A 67 7.64 -15.56 -11.46
C ARG A 67 7.04 -14.73 -10.34
N LEU A 68 5.71 -14.58 -10.32
CA LEU A 68 4.98 -14.02 -9.19
C LEU A 68 4.94 -15.07 -8.06
N VAL A 69 5.50 -14.73 -6.92
CA VAL A 69 5.52 -15.58 -5.72
C VAL A 69 4.42 -15.12 -4.78
N SER A 70 3.46 -16.01 -4.53
CA SER A 70 2.38 -15.76 -3.57
C SER A 70 2.83 -16.08 -2.16
N GLY A 71 2.24 -15.41 -1.18
CA GLY A 71 2.49 -15.61 0.24
C GLY A 71 1.52 -14.79 1.07
N SER A 72 1.86 -14.53 2.32
CA SER A 72 1.19 -13.52 3.14
C SER A 72 1.92 -12.19 3.04
N GLU A 73 1.27 -11.11 3.45
CA GLU A 73 1.93 -9.81 3.61
C GLU A 73 3.14 -9.91 4.55
N VAL A 74 3.01 -10.66 5.64
CA VAL A 74 4.09 -10.89 6.61
C VAL A 74 5.29 -11.56 5.95
N SER A 75 5.07 -12.60 5.14
CA SER A 75 6.16 -13.30 4.43
C SER A 75 6.82 -12.41 3.38
N MET A 76 6.05 -11.62 2.65
CA MET A 76 6.57 -10.63 1.70
C MET A 76 7.45 -9.60 2.40
N LEU A 77 7.00 -9.04 3.52
CA LEU A 77 7.75 -8.06 4.31
C LEU A 77 9.04 -8.64 4.90
N ALA A 78 9.02 -9.92 5.32
CA ALA A 78 10.21 -10.60 5.81
C ALA A 78 11.26 -10.78 4.70
N GLU A 79 10.86 -11.25 3.51
CA GLU A 79 11.75 -11.39 2.35
C GLU A 79 12.29 -10.04 1.90
N PHE A 80 11.42 -9.02 1.87
CA PHE A 80 11.78 -7.65 1.57
C PHE A 80 12.83 -7.08 2.55
N SER A 81 12.56 -7.16 3.86
CA SER A 81 13.49 -6.69 4.90
C SER A 81 14.85 -7.39 4.82
N HIS A 82 14.85 -8.70 4.55
CA HIS A 82 16.08 -9.46 4.36
C HIS A 82 16.86 -8.98 3.13
N ALA A 83 16.19 -8.74 2.00
CA ALA A 83 16.81 -8.25 0.78
C ALA A 83 17.43 -6.86 0.99
N VAL A 84 16.74 -5.93 1.66
CA VAL A 84 17.23 -4.59 1.98
C VAL A 84 18.49 -4.66 2.84
N ARG A 85 18.50 -5.47 3.92
CA ARG A 85 19.68 -5.65 4.79
C ARG A 85 20.91 -6.20 4.05
N LYS A 86 20.66 -6.99 3.01
CA LYS A 86 21.73 -7.58 2.18
C LYS A 86 22.05 -6.77 0.91
N HIS A 87 21.44 -5.60 0.75
CA HIS A 87 21.58 -4.77 -0.48
C HIS A 87 21.27 -5.54 -1.77
N ARG A 88 20.32 -6.48 -1.70
CA ARG A 88 19.89 -7.27 -2.85
C ARG A 88 18.71 -6.60 -3.55
N TRP A 89 18.69 -6.74 -4.86
CA TRP A 89 17.56 -6.29 -5.65
C TRP A 89 16.31 -7.12 -5.32
N ILE A 90 15.22 -6.45 -5.09
CA ILE A 90 13.92 -7.07 -4.87
C ILE A 90 12.81 -6.19 -5.48
N VAL A 91 11.82 -6.82 -6.03
CA VAL A 91 10.59 -6.20 -6.48
C VAL A 91 9.41 -6.86 -5.76
N VAL A 92 8.54 -6.05 -5.20
CA VAL A 92 7.40 -6.50 -4.39
C VAL A 92 6.12 -5.81 -4.83
N THR A 93 4.97 -6.43 -4.55
CA THR A 93 3.69 -5.73 -4.66
C THR A 93 3.58 -4.65 -3.56
N GLY A 94 3.05 -3.49 -3.91
CA GLY A 94 2.98 -2.37 -2.97
C GLY A 94 1.75 -1.48 -3.18
N TRP A 95 1.34 -0.81 -2.12
CA TRP A 95 0.26 0.18 -2.13
C TRP A 95 0.53 1.26 -1.08
N VAL A 96 -0.06 2.42 -1.27
CA VAL A 96 -0.06 3.54 -0.31
C VAL A 96 -1.52 3.82 0.04
N PRO A 97 -1.84 4.11 1.33
CA PRO A 97 -0.91 4.24 2.47
C PRO A 97 -0.42 2.89 3.00
N HIS A 98 0.85 2.83 3.39
CA HIS A 98 1.45 1.68 4.04
C HIS A 98 2.76 2.08 4.72
N TRP A 99 2.98 1.70 5.97
CA TRP A 99 4.14 2.06 6.77
C TRP A 99 5.50 1.67 6.15
N LYS A 100 5.56 0.65 5.27
CA LYS A 100 6.81 0.24 4.60
C LYS A 100 7.45 1.35 3.76
N PHE A 101 6.66 2.25 3.19
CA PHE A 101 7.17 3.37 2.39
C PHE A 101 7.79 4.49 3.22
N THR A 102 7.50 4.54 4.51
CA THR A 102 8.15 5.48 5.43
C THR A 102 9.43 4.90 6.04
N ARG A 103 9.47 3.56 6.19
CA ARG A 103 10.62 2.87 6.80
C ARG A 103 11.75 2.60 5.82
N TRP A 104 11.43 2.34 4.55
CA TRP A 104 12.40 2.00 3.52
C TRP A 104 12.22 2.85 2.27
N PRO A 105 13.29 3.19 1.59
CA PRO A 105 13.22 3.97 0.35
C PRO A 105 12.71 3.07 -0.79
N LEU A 106 11.42 2.90 -0.85
CA LEU A 106 10.71 2.24 -1.93
C LEU A 106 10.34 3.25 -3.00
N LYS A 107 10.44 2.86 -4.25
CA LYS A 107 9.85 3.59 -5.36
C LYS A 107 8.84 2.71 -6.10
N PHE A 108 7.75 3.31 -6.55
CA PHE A 108 6.89 2.67 -7.53
C PHE A 108 7.55 2.71 -8.91
N LEU A 109 7.37 1.63 -9.67
CA LEU A 109 7.79 1.58 -11.06
C LEU A 109 6.69 2.16 -11.94
N GLU A 110 7.07 2.88 -12.99
CA GLU A 110 6.12 3.40 -13.96
C GLU A 110 5.34 2.25 -14.63
N ASP A 111 4.04 2.46 -14.79
CA ASP A 111 3.10 1.55 -15.47
C ASP A 111 2.57 2.19 -16.75
N PRO A 112 3.34 2.22 -17.87
CA PRO A 112 2.97 2.96 -19.08
C PRO A 112 1.66 2.53 -19.72
N LYS A 113 1.20 1.30 -19.47
CA LYS A 113 -0.07 0.78 -19.99
C LYS A 113 -1.21 0.86 -18.96
N ASN A 114 -0.95 1.47 -17.79
CA ASN A 114 -1.94 1.66 -16.73
C ASN A 114 -2.67 0.38 -16.31
N ILE A 115 -1.95 -0.74 -16.22
CA ILE A 115 -2.51 -2.05 -15.83
C ILE A 115 -3.02 -2.04 -14.38
N TYR A 116 -2.30 -1.32 -13.50
CA TYR A 116 -2.72 -1.18 -12.10
C TYR A 116 -3.87 -0.20 -11.93
N GLY A 117 -4.17 0.59 -12.96
CA GLY A 117 -5.22 1.59 -12.96
C GLY A 117 -4.76 2.91 -12.33
N GLY A 118 -5.63 3.93 -12.41
CA GLY A 118 -5.39 5.23 -11.78
C GLY A 118 -5.61 5.21 -10.27
N GLU A 119 -5.84 6.39 -9.72
CA GLU A 119 -6.16 6.58 -8.30
C GLU A 119 -7.33 5.71 -7.87
N GLN A 120 -7.19 5.12 -6.71
CA GLN A 120 -8.22 4.31 -6.07
C GLN A 120 -8.54 4.93 -4.71
N HIS A 121 -9.73 4.64 -4.22
CA HIS A 121 -10.22 5.21 -2.97
C HIS A 121 -10.65 4.10 -2.02
N ILE A 122 -10.42 4.31 -0.73
CA ILE A 122 -11.10 3.59 0.33
C ILE A 122 -12.41 4.33 0.56
N SER A 123 -13.53 3.62 0.51
CA SER A 123 -14.83 4.24 0.66
C SER A 123 -15.52 3.70 1.90
N THR A 124 -16.13 4.60 2.66
CA THR A 124 -17.04 4.21 3.74
C THR A 124 -18.29 3.54 3.14
N ILE A 125 -18.66 2.39 3.66
CA ILE A 125 -19.85 1.66 3.25
C ILE A 125 -20.86 1.66 4.40
N ALA A 126 -22.05 2.16 4.14
CA ALA A 126 -23.15 2.17 5.07
C ALA A 126 -24.30 1.27 4.58
N ARG A 127 -25.03 0.65 5.52
CA ARG A 127 -26.23 -0.09 5.18
C ARG A 127 -27.32 0.82 4.59
N LYS A 128 -28.14 0.29 3.71
CA LYS A 128 -29.32 1.00 3.21
C LYS A 128 -30.25 1.38 4.38
N GLY A 129 -30.74 2.60 4.37
CA GLY A 129 -31.63 3.13 5.40
C GLY A 129 -30.94 3.75 6.63
N LEU A 130 -29.59 3.69 6.72
CA LEU A 130 -28.87 4.26 7.87
C LEU A 130 -29.15 5.76 8.06
N GLN A 131 -29.27 6.51 6.97
CA GLN A 131 -29.54 7.95 7.02
C GLN A 131 -30.89 8.27 7.68
N GLN A 132 -31.91 7.42 7.50
CA GLN A 132 -33.21 7.59 8.10
C GLN A 132 -33.23 7.11 9.55
N ASP A 133 -32.58 5.99 9.84
CA ASP A 133 -32.62 5.36 11.16
C ASP A 133 -31.70 6.03 12.17
N MET A 134 -30.52 6.49 11.72
CA MET A 134 -29.45 7.04 12.56
C MET A 134 -28.77 8.20 11.84
N PRO A 135 -29.45 9.36 11.70
CA PRO A 135 -28.96 10.48 10.89
C PRO A 135 -27.62 11.05 11.38
N GLU A 136 -27.41 11.14 12.68
CA GLU A 136 -26.15 11.64 13.24
C GLU A 136 -24.98 10.70 12.93
N VAL A 137 -25.18 9.39 13.02
CA VAL A 137 -24.17 8.39 12.65
C VAL A 137 -23.89 8.45 11.16
N TYR A 138 -24.93 8.60 10.33
CA TYR A 138 -24.75 8.77 8.89
C TYR A 138 -23.95 10.03 8.58
N GLN A 139 -24.27 11.16 9.21
CA GLN A 139 -23.54 12.42 9.04
C GLN A 139 -22.07 12.26 9.41
N PHE A 140 -21.78 11.64 10.55
CA PHE A 140 -20.39 11.33 10.94
C PHE A 140 -19.66 10.52 9.85
N LEU A 141 -20.28 9.43 9.37
CA LEU A 141 -19.66 8.56 8.35
C LEU A 141 -19.49 9.27 7.00
N ASP A 142 -20.37 10.22 6.66
CA ASP A 142 -20.32 10.97 5.41
C ASP A 142 -19.16 12.00 5.37
N VAL A 143 -18.88 12.59 6.53
CA VAL A 143 -17.77 13.57 6.67
C VAL A 143 -16.45 12.95 7.12
N PHE A 144 -16.46 11.70 7.59
CA PHE A 144 -15.28 10.99 8.05
C PHE A 144 -14.30 10.75 6.90
N LYS A 145 -13.19 11.45 6.90
CA LYS A 145 -12.18 11.41 5.85
C LYS A 145 -10.77 11.40 6.42
N TRP A 146 -9.91 10.66 5.77
CA TRP A 146 -8.48 10.59 6.08
C TRP A 146 -7.67 11.13 4.91
N SER A 147 -6.65 11.93 5.20
CA SER A 147 -5.58 12.13 4.24
C SER A 147 -4.64 10.90 4.23
N PRO A 148 -3.91 10.66 3.14
CA PRO A 148 -2.89 9.59 3.10
C PRO A 148 -1.83 9.75 4.19
N GLU A 149 -1.49 10.99 4.55
CA GLU A 149 -0.51 11.35 5.58
C GLU A 149 -1.00 10.97 6.97
N GLU A 150 -2.24 11.32 7.31
CA GLU A 150 -2.87 10.99 8.60
C GLU A 150 -2.96 9.49 8.81
N MET A 151 -3.44 8.77 7.80
CA MET A 151 -3.51 7.31 7.85
C MET A 151 -2.13 6.68 7.96
N SER A 152 -1.15 7.16 7.20
CA SER A 152 0.23 6.68 7.27
C SER A 152 0.82 6.89 8.66
N GLN A 153 0.56 8.03 9.30
CA GLN A 153 1.02 8.32 10.66
C GLN A 153 0.46 7.32 11.67
N LEU A 154 -0.82 7.03 11.62
CA LEU A 154 -1.44 6.05 12.51
C LEU A 154 -0.87 4.64 12.27
N LEU A 155 -0.72 4.23 11.01
CA LEU A 155 -0.13 2.94 10.65
C LEU A 155 1.32 2.80 11.13
N ILE A 156 2.11 3.89 11.11
CA ILE A 156 3.48 3.90 11.66
C ILE A 156 3.45 3.63 13.15
N TRP A 157 2.58 4.27 13.92
CA TRP A 157 2.50 4.06 15.36
C TRP A 157 2.07 2.63 15.70
N ILE A 158 1.01 2.13 15.06
CA ILE A 158 0.54 0.76 15.26
C ILE A 158 1.69 -0.23 14.97
N HIS A 159 2.40 -0.06 13.85
CA HIS A 159 3.51 -0.94 13.50
C HIS A 159 4.71 -0.82 14.45
N ALA A 160 5.01 0.39 14.96
CA ALA A 160 6.10 0.59 15.92
C ALA A 160 5.87 -0.20 17.22
N ASP A 161 4.61 -0.35 17.61
CA ASP A 161 4.18 -1.13 18.77
C ASP A 161 3.93 -2.61 18.44
N GLN A 162 4.44 -3.09 17.30
CA GLN A 162 4.29 -4.48 16.83
C GLN A 162 2.83 -4.94 16.73
N ASP A 163 1.95 -4.02 16.36
CA ASP A 163 0.50 -4.23 16.24
C ASP A 163 -0.19 -4.65 17.56
N MET A 164 0.47 -4.48 18.69
CA MET A 164 -0.06 -4.90 20.02
C MET A 164 -1.09 -3.91 20.59
N TYR A 165 -1.01 -2.63 20.23
CA TYR A 165 -1.80 -1.57 20.84
C TYR A 165 -2.54 -0.69 19.82
N PRO A 166 -3.35 -1.26 18.90
CA PRO A 166 -4.03 -0.47 17.87
C PRO A 166 -5.06 0.51 18.46
N TYR A 167 -5.74 0.12 19.54
CA TYR A 167 -6.72 0.97 20.22
C TYR A 167 -6.05 2.17 20.89
N GLU A 168 -4.98 1.97 21.63
CA GLU A 168 -4.21 3.03 22.31
C GLU A 168 -3.62 4.00 21.29
N ASN A 169 -3.13 3.50 20.14
CA ASN A 169 -2.64 4.32 19.06
C ASN A 169 -3.76 5.13 18.39
N ALA A 170 -4.96 4.57 18.25
CA ALA A 170 -6.14 5.31 17.79
C ALA A 170 -6.53 6.43 18.78
N LEU A 171 -6.53 6.15 20.09
CA LEU A 171 -6.76 7.16 21.12
C LEU A 171 -5.69 8.26 21.11
N ARG A 172 -4.44 7.88 20.89
CA ARG A 172 -3.34 8.84 20.73
C ARG A 172 -3.59 9.75 19.52
N PHE A 173 -4.00 9.18 18.39
CA PHE A 173 -4.32 9.94 17.18
C PHE A 173 -5.44 10.94 17.46
N ILE A 174 -6.54 10.51 18.08
CA ILE A 174 -7.67 11.37 18.45
C ILE A 174 -7.20 12.55 19.32
N ARG A 175 -6.38 12.29 20.34
CA ARG A 175 -5.89 13.35 21.24
C ARG A 175 -4.98 14.36 20.55
N GLN A 176 -4.21 13.93 19.55
CA GLN A 176 -3.27 14.80 18.85
C GLN A 176 -3.92 15.56 17.68
N ASN A 177 -5.09 15.11 17.19
CA ASN A 177 -5.77 15.68 16.04
C ASN A 177 -7.19 16.17 16.38
N LYS A 178 -7.34 16.86 17.54
CA LYS A 178 -8.65 17.27 18.06
C LYS A 178 -9.51 18.03 17.04
N SER A 179 -8.94 19.02 16.37
CA SER A 179 -9.68 19.82 15.39
C SER A 179 -10.18 19.01 14.20
N LEU A 180 -9.39 18.01 13.76
CA LEU A 180 -9.81 17.07 12.72
C LEU A 180 -10.98 16.21 13.22
N ILE A 181 -10.87 15.65 14.42
CA ILE A 181 -11.92 14.82 15.01
C ILE A 181 -13.20 15.63 15.22
N GLU A 182 -13.10 16.86 15.73
CA GLU A 182 -14.23 17.78 15.90
C GLU A 182 -14.92 18.09 14.56
N SER A 183 -14.18 18.15 13.46
CA SER A 183 -14.77 18.36 12.13
C SER A 183 -15.58 17.18 11.60
N TRP A 184 -15.43 16.01 12.18
CA TRP A 184 -16.21 14.79 11.84
C TRP A 184 -17.45 14.62 12.71
N LEU A 185 -17.50 15.31 13.85
CA LEU A 185 -18.65 15.20 14.78
C LEU A 185 -19.81 16.05 14.24
N PRO A 186 -21.06 15.55 14.34
CA PRO A 186 -22.26 16.29 13.95
C PRO A 186 -22.55 17.50 14.85
#